data_2c131a4d6a14a6cc67e07ac50a952d92
#
_entry.id   2c131a4d6a14a6cc67e07ac50a952d92
#
_cell.length_a   1.000
_cell.length_b   1.000
_cell.length_c   1.000
_cell.angle_alpha   90.00
_cell.angle_beta   90.00
_cell.angle_gamma   90.00
#
_symmetry.space_group_name_H-M   'P 1'
#
loop_
_entity.id
_entity.type
_entity.pdbx_description
1 polymer ?
#
loop_
_entity_poly.entity_id
_entity_poly.type
_entity_poly.pdbx_seq_one_letter_code
_entity_poly.pdbx_strand_id
1 'polypeptide(L)'
;MTAKLDRTAIAPKNPLLNASRRSNLPHVPGIRVGDYLFLSGMAPVDPQTGERSHGPIAEQVRITLSNMQHMLESAGSSLARVVRIHVVLADIAQMAEMDRVYREFFPVDPPARTVWSMQLRFGNGCEIECVALAGADDGQRA
;
A
#
# COMPACT_ATOMS: atom_id res chain seq x y z
N MET A 1 30.78 -14.22 9.03
CA MET A 1 29.59 -13.66 9.73
C MET A 1 28.82 -12.83 8.72
N THR A 2 27.66 -13.27 8.31
CA THR A 2 26.74 -12.43 7.53
C THR A 2 26.08 -11.47 8.51
N ALA A 3 26.27 -10.16 8.33
CA ALA A 3 25.56 -9.16 9.10
C ALA A 3 24.06 -9.40 8.94
N LYS A 4 23.33 -9.52 10.05
CA LYS A 4 21.88 -9.60 10.04
C LYS A 4 21.35 -8.32 9.41
N LEU A 5 20.51 -8.45 8.40
CA LEU A 5 19.85 -7.30 7.79
C LEU A 5 19.04 -6.56 8.88
N ASP A 6 19.37 -5.29 9.07
CA ASP A 6 18.62 -4.43 9.99
C ASP A 6 17.30 -4.01 9.33
N ARG A 7 16.25 -4.76 9.62
CA ARG A 7 14.91 -4.51 9.13
C ARG A 7 13.88 -4.65 10.24
N THR A 8 12.88 -3.80 10.23
CA THR A 8 11.78 -3.80 11.19
C THR A 8 10.45 -3.98 10.46
N ALA A 9 9.66 -4.95 10.90
CA ALA A 9 8.29 -5.10 10.42
C ALA A 9 7.45 -3.92 10.91
N ILE A 10 6.62 -3.39 10.03
CA ILE A 10 5.64 -2.33 10.33
C ILE A 10 4.23 -2.87 10.12
N ALA A 11 3.29 -2.36 10.88
CA ALA A 11 1.89 -2.77 10.81
C ALA A 11 0.96 -1.54 10.85
N PRO A 12 -0.23 -1.63 10.24
CA PRO A 12 -1.21 -0.56 10.33
C PRO A 12 -1.72 -0.42 11.77
N LYS A 13 -1.99 0.81 12.20
CA LYS A 13 -2.65 1.08 13.49
C LYS A 13 -4.05 0.45 13.56
N ASN A 14 -4.76 0.40 12.42
CA ASN A 14 -6.02 -0.31 12.32
C ASN A 14 -5.76 -1.82 12.12
N PRO A 15 -6.07 -2.70 13.10
CA PRO A 15 -5.80 -4.12 13.00
C PRO A 15 -6.63 -4.83 11.92
N LEU A 16 -7.75 -4.26 11.49
CA LEU A 16 -8.58 -4.81 10.41
C LEU A 16 -7.87 -4.77 9.06
N LEU A 17 -6.89 -3.88 8.89
CA LEU A 17 -6.06 -3.77 7.68
C LEU A 17 -4.84 -4.70 7.70
N ASN A 18 -4.57 -5.39 8.80
CA ASN A 18 -3.47 -6.36 8.90
C ASN A 18 -3.92 -7.75 8.42
N ALA A 19 -4.03 -7.91 7.11
CA ALA A 19 -4.48 -9.15 6.49
C ALA A 19 -3.56 -10.34 6.78
N SER A 20 -2.25 -10.13 6.85
CA SER A 20 -1.28 -11.19 7.13
C SER A 20 -1.51 -11.82 8.50
N ARG A 21 -1.76 -11.02 9.53
CA ARG A 21 -2.06 -11.49 10.88
C ARG A 21 -3.44 -12.15 10.96
N ARG A 22 -4.46 -11.54 10.34
CA ARG A 22 -5.83 -12.03 10.38
C ARG A 22 -6.01 -13.39 9.70
N SER A 23 -5.25 -13.62 8.62
CA SER A 23 -5.34 -14.82 7.79
C SER A 23 -4.13 -15.76 7.95
N ASN A 24 -3.26 -15.49 8.92
CA ASN A 24 -2.02 -16.25 9.15
C ASN A 24 -1.20 -16.46 7.87
N LEU A 25 -1.00 -15.38 7.11
CA LEU A 25 -0.26 -15.41 5.85
C LEU A 25 1.25 -15.23 6.09
N PRO A 26 2.11 -15.83 5.26
CA PRO A 26 3.57 -15.83 5.46
C PRO A 26 4.23 -14.52 4.98
N HIS A 27 3.70 -13.38 5.37
CA HIS A 27 4.27 -12.05 5.09
C HIS A 27 3.89 -11.05 6.19
N VAL A 28 4.46 -9.87 6.13
CA VAL A 28 4.12 -8.73 7.00
C VAL A 28 3.54 -7.60 6.16
N PRO A 29 2.74 -6.68 6.73
CA PRO A 29 2.16 -5.56 5.98
C PRO A 29 3.20 -4.64 5.35
N GLY A 30 4.36 -4.51 5.96
CA GLY A 30 5.46 -3.75 5.42
C GLY A 30 6.74 -3.94 6.22
N ILE A 31 7.83 -3.42 5.68
CA ILE A 31 9.16 -3.47 6.28
C ILE A 31 9.81 -2.10 6.16
N ARG A 32 10.45 -1.65 7.24
CA ARG A 32 11.40 -0.54 7.22
C ARG A 32 12.82 -1.07 7.14
N VAL A 33 13.59 -0.51 6.21
CA VAL A 33 15.04 -0.71 6.09
C VAL A 33 15.69 0.65 5.91
N GLY A 34 16.42 1.11 6.92
CA GLY A 34 17.01 2.45 6.90
C GLY A 34 15.95 3.53 6.66
N ASP A 35 16.13 4.30 5.59
CA ASP A 35 15.25 5.40 5.22
C ASP A 35 14.08 4.99 4.32
N TYR A 36 13.91 3.69 4.04
CA TYR A 36 12.89 3.19 3.13
C TYR A 36 11.83 2.36 3.84
N LEU A 37 10.60 2.50 3.36
CA LEU A 37 9.46 1.64 3.68
C LEU A 37 9.09 0.85 2.42
N PHE A 38 8.93 -0.47 2.60
CA PHE A 38 8.46 -1.37 1.57
C PHE A 38 7.11 -1.92 2.03
N LEU A 39 6.02 -1.54 1.38
CA LEU A 39 4.70 -2.05 1.71
C LEU A 39 4.37 -3.28 0.87
N SER A 40 3.76 -4.26 1.50
CA SER A 40 3.14 -5.39 0.80
C SER A 40 1.94 -4.94 -0.01
N GLY A 41 1.55 -5.74 -0.99
CA GLY A 41 0.35 -5.51 -1.79
C GLY A 41 -0.89 -5.37 -0.91
N MET A 42 -1.65 -4.30 -1.13
CA MET A 42 -2.86 -3.98 -0.40
C MET A 42 -4.08 -4.18 -1.29
N ALA A 43 -5.08 -4.85 -0.74
CA ALA A 43 -6.36 -5.11 -1.36
C ALA A 43 -7.42 -4.07 -0.92
N PRO A 44 -8.56 -3.98 -1.63
CA PRO A 44 -9.65 -3.06 -1.26
C PRO A 44 -10.44 -3.57 -0.04
N VAL A 45 -9.83 -3.52 1.13
CA VAL A 45 -10.41 -3.95 2.41
C VAL A 45 -11.08 -2.76 3.08
N ASP A 46 -12.36 -2.90 3.41
CA ASP A 46 -13.09 -1.90 4.19
C ASP A 46 -12.45 -1.75 5.58
N PRO A 47 -11.98 -0.54 5.96
CA PRO A 47 -11.31 -0.32 7.22
C PRO A 47 -12.23 -0.42 8.45
N GLN A 48 -13.55 -0.43 8.27
CA GLN A 48 -14.52 -0.53 9.35
C GLN A 48 -14.92 -1.98 9.63
N THR A 49 -14.99 -2.81 8.59
CA THR A 49 -15.48 -4.20 8.70
C THR A 49 -14.35 -5.22 8.52
N GLY A 50 -13.28 -4.88 7.83
CA GLY A 50 -12.23 -5.81 7.43
C GLY A 50 -12.62 -6.71 6.26
N GLU A 51 -13.76 -6.49 5.64
CA GLU A 51 -14.22 -7.22 4.47
C GLU A 51 -13.69 -6.61 3.16
N ARG A 52 -13.60 -7.41 2.12
CA ARG A 52 -13.19 -6.93 0.79
C ARG A 52 -14.35 -6.28 0.07
N SER A 53 -14.12 -5.11 -0.53
CA SER A 53 -15.05 -4.52 -1.48
C SER A 53 -14.95 -5.24 -2.83
N HIS A 54 -16.10 -5.55 -3.40
CA HIS A 54 -16.27 -6.04 -4.77
C HIS A 54 -17.11 -5.07 -5.60
N GLY A 55 -17.20 -3.83 -5.15
CA GLY A 55 -17.89 -2.75 -5.85
C GLY A 55 -17.17 -2.29 -7.12
N PRO A 56 -17.59 -1.15 -7.69
CA PRO A 56 -16.94 -0.55 -8.85
C PRO A 56 -15.44 -0.33 -8.64
N ILE A 57 -14.65 -0.40 -9.72
CA ILE A 57 -13.18 -0.25 -9.62
C ILE A 57 -12.76 1.07 -8.98
N ALA A 58 -13.47 2.15 -9.25
CA ALA A 58 -13.18 3.45 -8.64
C ALA A 58 -13.28 3.40 -7.10
N GLU A 59 -14.27 2.71 -6.57
CA GLU A 59 -14.42 2.50 -5.12
C GLU A 59 -13.28 1.63 -4.58
N GLN A 60 -12.97 0.51 -5.23
CA GLN A 60 -11.91 -0.39 -4.81
C GLN A 60 -10.54 0.31 -4.78
N VAL A 61 -10.21 1.09 -5.81
CA VAL A 61 -8.97 1.87 -5.87
C VAL A 61 -8.91 2.92 -4.76
N ARG A 62 -10.02 3.63 -4.52
CA ARG A 62 -10.09 4.64 -3.46
C ARG A 62 -9.88 4.02 -2.07
N ILE A 63 -10.53 2.90 -1.78
CA ILE A 63 -10.34 2.16 -0.53
C ILE A 63 -8.89 1.73 -0.39
N THR A 64 -8.30 1.13 -1.44
CA THR A 64 -6.93 0.61 -1.40
C THR A 64 -5.91 1.73 -1.17
N LEU A 65 -6.03 2.86 -1.87
CA LEU A 65 -5.13 4.01 -1.70
C LEU A 65 -5.31 4.69 -0.33
N SER A 66 -6.54 4.76 0.18
CA SER A 66 -6.80 5.26 1.54
C SER A 66 -6.17 4.34 2.60
N ASN A 67 -6.23 3.02 2.41
CA ASN A 67 -5.58 2.07 3.30
C ASN A 67 -4.06 2.17 3.23
N MET A 68 -3.50 2.41 2.04
CA MET A 68 -2.07 2.68 1.86
C MET A 68 -1.64 3.95 2.61
N GLN A 69 -2.41 5.02 2.48
CA GLN A 69 -2.19 6.26 3.25
C GLN A 69 -2.17 5.97 4.75
N HIS A 70 -3.17 5.27 5.26
CA HIS A 70 -3.23 4.89 6.67
C HIS A 70 -2.01 4.07 7.11
N MET A 71 -1.56 3.13 6.27
CA MET A 71 -0.37 2.32 6.55
C MET A 71 0.90 3.16 6.62
N LEU A 72 1.08 4.09 5.66
CA LEU A 72 2.22 5.02 5.64
C LEU A 72 2.22 5.93 6.87
N GLU A 73 1.08 6.51 7.22
CA GLU A 73 0.92 7.35 8.40
C GLU A 73 1.16 6.56 9.70
N SER A 74 0.76 5.29 9.76
CA SER A 74 1.05 4.40 10.88
C SER A 74 2.56 4.19 11.09
N ALA A 75 3.33 4.30 10.02
CA ALA A 75 4.79 4.18 10.03
C ALA A 75 5.53 5.54 10.09
N GLY A 76 4.81 6.64 10.32
CA GLY A 76 5.39 8.00 10.38
C GLY A 76 5.76 8.59 9.02
N SER A 77 5.18 8.09 7.93
CA SER A 77 5.38 8.57 6.56
C SER A 77 4.10 9.19 5.99
N SER A 78 4.04 9.39 4.69
CA SER A 78 2.87 9.95 4.00
C SER A 78 2.85 9.57 2.52
N LEU A 79 1.73 9.79 1.83
CA LEU A 79 1.62 9.62 0.37
C LEU A 79 2.61 10.49 -0.41
N ALA A 80 2.91 11.70 0.07
CA ALA A 80 3.89 12.59 -0.56
C ALA A 80 5.33 12.05 -0.54
N ARG A 81 5.58 11.04 0.26
CA ARG A 81 6.89 10.39 0.38
C ARG A 81 7.00 9.08 -0.40
N VAL A 82 5.96 8.70 -1.12
CA VAL A 82 5.98 7.53 -2.01
C VAL A 82 6.88 7.83 -3.20
N VAL A 83 7.83 6.95 -3.47
CA VAL A 83 8.79 7.10 -4.58
C VAL A 83 8.49 6.15 -5.72
N ARG A 84 7.89 5.01 -5.43
CA ARG A 84 7.49 4.02 -6.42
C ARG A 84 6.19 3.33 -6.01
N ILE A 85 5.32 3.10 -6.99
CA ILE A 85 4.06 2.39 -6.79
C ILE A 85 3.84 1.39 -7.92
N HIS A 86 3.35 0.20 -7.56
CA HIS A 86 2.88 -0.80 -8.50
C HIS A 86 1.38 -0.98 -8.31
N VAL A 87 0.65 -0.89 -9.42
CA VAL A 87 -0.78 -1.14 -9.47
C VAL A 87 -1.02 -2.39 -10.29
N VAL A 88 -1.75 -3.33 -9.73
CA VAL A 88 -2.27 -4.49 -10.46
C VAL A 88 -3.77 -4.33 -10.61
N LEU A 89 -4.26 -4.43 -11.85
CA LEU A 89 -5.67 -4.46 -12.18
C LEU A 89 -6.07 -5.85 -12.66
N ALA A 90 -7.23 -6.33 -12.23
CA ALA A 90 -7.76 -7.57 -12.77
C ALA A 90 -8.21 -7.40 -14.24
N ASP A 91 -8.64 -6.21 -14.61
CA ASP A 91 -9.06 -5.85 -15.97
C ASP A 91 -8.38 -4.55 -16.39
N ILE A 92 -7.48 -4.63 -17.40
CA ILE A 92 -6.74 -3.48 -17.92
C ILE A 92 -7.66 -2.43 -18.59
N ALA A 93 -8.83 -2.81 -19.05
CA ALA A 93 -9.81 -1.87 -19.62
C ALA A 93 -10.28 -0.82 -18.58
N GLN A 94 -10.09 -1.08 -17.29
CA GLN A 94 -10.45 -0.18 -16.19
C GLN A 94 -9.36 0.85 -15.85
N MET A 95 -8.27 0.89 -16.62
CA MET A 95 -7.12 1.75 -16.34
C MET A 95 -7.48 3.23 -16.30
N ALA A 96 -8.31 3.71 -17.21
CA ALA A 96 -8.70 5.13 -17.24
C ALA A 96 -9.50 5.54 -15.98
N GLU A 97 -10.37 4.67 -15.50
CA GLU A 97 -11.13 4.91 -14.27
C GLU A 97 -10.24 4.83 -13.03
N MET A 98 -9.32 3.89 -12.98
CA MET A 98 -8.29 3.82 -11.95
C MET A 98 -7.46 5.10 -11.92
N ASP A 99 -6.98 5.58 -13.08
CA ASP A 99 -6.18 6.80 -13.19
C ASP A 99 -6.93 8.03 -12.67
N ARG A 100 -8.22 8.11 -12.90
CA ARG A 100 -9.06 9.21 -12.41
C ARG A 100 -9.02 9.28 -10.88
N VAL A 101 -9.19 8.15 -10.20
CA VAL A 101 -9.11 8.07 -8.73
C VAL A 101 -7.68 8.26 -8.25
N TYR A 102 -6.71 7.68 -8.94
CA TYR A 102 -5.29 7.80 -8.61
C TYR A 102 -4.84 9.28 -8.51
N ARG A 103 -5.32 10.14 -9.42
CA ARG A 103 -5.04 11.58 -9.40
C ARG A 103 -5.59 12.30 -8.17
N GLU A 104 -6.62 11.79 -7.52
CA GLU A 104 -7.14 12.36 -6.27
C GLU A 104 -6.11 12.23 -5.13
N PHE A 105 -5.29 11.18 -5.15
CA PHE A 105 -4.27 10.89 -4.13
C PHE A 105 -2.89 11.45 -4.48
N PHE A 106 -2.59 11.58 -5.75
CA PHE A 106 -1.31 12.07 -6.27
C PHE A 106 -1.53 13.20 -7.28
N PRO A 107 -2.06 14.35 -6.82
CA PRO A 107 -2.39 15.47 -7.72
C PRO A 107 -1.16 16.23 -8.21
N VAL A 108 -0.05 16.18 -7.45
CA VAL A 108 1.20 16.91 -7.73
C VAL A 108 2.37 15.95 -7.49
N ASP A 109 3.37 16.02 -8.37
CA ASP A 109 4.61 15.23 -8.28
C ASP A 109 4.34 13.72 -8.02
N PRO A 110 3.63 13.03 -8.92
CA PRO A 110 3.29 11.63 -8.72
C PRO A 110 4.55 10.76 -8.70
N PRO A 111 4.52 9.64 -7.93
CA PRO A 111 5.65 8.70 -7.89
C PRO A 111 5.84 7.97 -9.23
N ALA A 112 7.01 7.37 -9.41
CA ALA A 112 7.22 6.41 -10.49
C ALA A 112 6.23 5.27 -10.36
N ARG A 113 5.58 4.85 -11.45
CA ARG A 113 4.51 3.86 -11.45
C ARG A 113 4.67 2.81 -12.53
N THR A 114 4.30 1.58 -12.20
CA THR A 114 4.04 0.51 -13.17
C THR A 114 2.63 -0.03 -12.94
N VAL A 115 1.90 -0.28 -14.02
CA VAL A 115 0.57 -0.92 -13.99
C VAL A 115 0.66 -2.24 -14.74
N TRP A 116 0.24 -3.32 -14.09
CA TRP A 116 0.08 -4.63 -14.69
C TRP A 116 -1.36 -5.09 -14.63
N SER A 117 -1.72 -6.05 -15.48
CA SER A 117 -3.01 -6.73 -15.41
C SER A 117 -2.78 -8.22 -15.27
N MET A 118 -3.44 -8.78 -14.27
CA MET A 118 -3.43 -10.23 -14.01
C MET A 118 -4.62 -10.62 -13.16
N GLN A 119 -4.93 -11.91 -13.13
CA GLN A 119 -5.92 -12.43 -12.19
C GLN A 119 -5.45 -12.21 -10.75
N LEU A 120 -6.31 -11.63 -9.94
CA LEU A 120 -6.08 -11.39 -8.51
C LEU A 120 -6.85 -12.39 -7.65
N ARG A 121 -6.30 -12.68 -6.47
CA ARG A 121 -6.95 -13.54 -5.49
C ARG A 121 -8.23 -12.90 -4.96
N PHE A 122 -9.17 -13.73 -4.54
CA PHE A 122 -10.42 -13.34 -3.88
C PHE A 122 -11.35 -12.44 -4.70
N GLY A 123 -11.19 -12.41 -6.02
CA GLY A 123 -12.00 -11.58 -6.90
C GLY A 123 -11.75 -10.07 -6.76
N ASN A 124 -10.61 -9.67 -6.20
CA ASN A 124 -10.22 -8.26 -6.13
C ASN A 124 -10.07 -7.67 -7.54
N GLY A 125 -10.53 -6.44 -7.73
CA GLY A 125 -10.33 -5.70 -8.98
C GLY A 125 -8.97 -5.00 -9.06
N CYS A 126 -8.36 -4.70 -7.91
CA CYS A 126 -7.03 -4.11 -7.84
C CYS A 126 -6.24 -4.61 -6.63
N GLU A 127 -4.91 -4.48 -6.73
CA GLU A 127 -3.95 -4.61 -5.65
C GLU A 127 -2.83 -3.60 -5.87
N ILE A 128 -2.40 -2.91 -4.82
CA ILE A 128 -1.43 -1.80 -4.92
C ILE A 128 -0.37 -1.97 -3.84
N GLU A 129 0.90 -1.83 -4.25
CA GLU A 129 2.05 -1.80 -3.34
C GLU A 129 2.90 -0.57 -3.60
N CYS A 130 3.72 -0.16 -2.63
CA CYS A 130 4.62 0.97 -2.81
C CYS A 130 5.93 0.84 -2.04
N VAL A 131 6.90 1.65 -2.50
CA VAL A 131 8.10 2.01 -1.76
C VAL A 131 8.00 3.49 -1.42
N ALA A 132 8.23 3.85 -0.16
CA ALA A 132 8.21 5.21 0.33
C ALA A 132 9.45 5.54 1.15
N LEU A 133 9.75 6.82 1.31
CA LEU A 133 10.73 7.25 2.29
C LEU A 133 10.08 7.21 3.68
N ALA A 134 10.78 6.68 4.65
CA ALA A 134 10.39 6.81 6.05
C ALA A 134 10.32 8.28 6.45
N GLY A 135 9.49 8.62 7.41
CA GLY A 135 9.49 9.94 8.02
C GLY A 135 10.87 10.25 8.59
N ALA A 136 11.22 11.53 8.69
CA ALA A 136 12.41 11.93 9.41
C ALA A 136 12.31 11.35 10.83
N ASP A 137 13.38 10.67 11.28
CA ASP A 137 13.51 10.40 12.72
C ASP A 137 13.52 11.76 13.41
N ASP A 138 12.49 12.05 14.20
CA ASP A 138 12.42 13.26 15.00
C ASP A 138 13.54 13.22 16.04
N GLY A 139 14.75 13.55 15.63
CA GLY A 139 15.82 13.95 16.55
C GLY A 139 16.94 12.95 16.86
N GLN A 140 17.26 11.94 16.05
CA GLN A 140 18.44 11.09 16.27
C GLN A 140 19.29 10.86 15.02
N ARG A 141 19.61 11.90 14.27
CA ARG A 141 20.79 11.93 13.41
C ARG A 141 21.75 12.99 13.94
N ALA A 142 22.49 12.58 14.91
CA ALA A 142 23.74 13.27 15.23
C ALA A 142 24.80 12.81 14.22
#